data_c31f4f7f3dc3cdc56fa6b5a711d4d4bd
#
_entry.id   c31f4f7f3dc3cdc56fa6b5a711d4d4bd
#
_cell.length_a   1.000
_cell.length_b   1.000
_cell.length_c   1.000
_cell.angle_alpha   90.00
_cell.angle_beta   90.00
_cell.angle_gamma   90.00
#
_symmetry.space_group_name_H-M   'P 1'
#
loop_
_entity.id
_entity.type
_entity.pdbx_description
1 polymer ?
#
loop_
_entity_poly.entity_id
_entity_poly.type
_entity_poly.pdbx_seq_one_letter_code
_entity_poly.pdbx_strand_id
1 'polypeptide(L)'
;MAAINEVIDLKADGNIAVISVNSPPVNALSQNVREGLQEAVTKALADPKVEGIVVRCDGRTFIAGADIREFGRPRKPPGLKDFQALMDGAKKPIVAAVHGTALGGGL
;
A
#
# COMPACT_ATOMS: atom_id res chain seq x y z
N MET A 1 6.10 -14.29 -6.98
CA MET A 1 5.80 -13.61 -6.14
C MET A 1 5.08 -14.01 -4.95
N ALA A 2 5.01 -13.23 -3.96
CA ALA A 2 4.64 -13.72 -2.65
C ALA A 2 3.56 -12.84 -2.06
N ALA A 3 2.63 -13.45 -1.35
CA ALA A 3 1.75 -12.72 -0.48
C ALA A 3 2.59 -12.14 0.66
N ILE A 4 2.49 -10.84 0.88
CA ILE A 4 3.15 -10.17 2.00
C ILE A 4 2.35 -10.43 3.27
N ASN A 5 1.02 -10.32 3.18
CA ASN A 5 0.10 -10.73 4.23
C ASN A 5 -1.25 -11.04 3.57
N GLU A 6 -2.33 -11.14 4.36
CA GLU A 6 -3.65 -11.53 3.85
C GLU A 6 -4.22 -10.54 2.84
N VAL A 7 -3.81 -9.28 2.89
CA VAL A 7 -4.41 -8.22 2.09
C VAL A 7 -3.45 -7.58 1.09
N ILE A 8 -2.16 -7.89 1.18
CA ILE A 8 -1.12 -7.28 0.33
C ILE A 8 -0.34 -8.35 -0.40
N ASP A 9 -0.19 -8.17 -1.70
CA ASP A 9 0.61 -9.04 -2.55
C ASP A 9 1.66 -8.22 -3.30
N LEU A 10 2.83 -8.80 -3.50
CA LEU A 10 3.93 -8.19 -4.22
C LEU A 10 4.32 -9.06 -5.39
N LYS A 11 4.27 -8.49 -6.58
CA LYS A 11 4.54 -9.23 -7.82
C LYS A 11 5.51 -8.44 -8.69
N ALA A 12 6.38 -9.14 -9.38
CA ALA A 12 7.27 -8.51 -10.35
C ALA A 12 6.70 -8.61 -11.75
N ASP A 13 6.78 -7.52 -12.50
CA ASP A 13 6.44 -7.46 -13.91
C ASP A 13 7.60 -6.75 -14.62
N GLY A 14 8.54 -7.56 -15.13
CA GLY A 14 9.80 -7.02 -15.64
C GLY A 14 10.58 -6.32 -14.53
N ASN A 15 10.88 -5.04 -14.73
CA ASN A 15 11.60 -4.22 -13.75
C ASN A 15 10.67 -3.38 -12.86
N ILE A 16 9.38 -3.67 -12.89
CA ILE A 16 8.37 -2.97 -12.11
C ILE A 16 7.84 -3.90 -11.02
N ALA A 17 7.78 -3.42 -9.78
CA ALA A 17 7.13 -4.12 -8.70
C ALA A 17 5.67 -3.69 -8.64
N VAL A 18 4.75 -4.65 -8.69
CA VAL A 18 3.32 -4.38 -8.61
C VAL A 18 2.83 -4.82 -7.22
N ILE A 19 2.33 -3.87 -6.46
CA ILE A 19 1.76 -4.13 -5.14
C ILE A 19 0.25 -4.10 -5.27
N SER A 20 -0.40 -5.19 -4.91
CA SER A 20 -1.85 -5.32 -4.98
C SER A 20 -2.44 -5.29 -3.58
N VAL A 21 -3.47 -4.47 -3.39
CA VAL A 21 -4.22 -4.35 -2.14
C VAL A 21 -5.58 -4.98 -2.34
N ASN A 22 -5.95 -5.89 -1.48
CA ASN A 22 -7.28 -6.50 -1.48
C ASN A 22 -7.79 -6.61 -0.05
N SER A 23 -8.41 -5.54 0.41
CA SER A 23 -8.99 -5.44 1.75
C SER A 23 -10.44 -4.95 1.65
N PRO A 24 -11.36 -5.85 1.24
CA PRO A 24 -12.74 -5.45 1.06
C PRO A 24 -13.36 -4.95 2.37
N PRO A 25 -14.39 -4.13 2.28
CA PRO A 25 -15.10 -3.74 1.06
C PRO A 25 -14.50 -2.55 0.33
N VAL A 26 -13.72 -1.68 1.00
CA VAL A 26 -13.31 -0.39 0.45
C VAL A 26 -11.80 -0.13 0.55
N ASN A 27 -11.00 -1.14 0.81
CA ASN A 27 -9.55 -1.01 0.90
C ASN A 27 -9.11 0.11 1.85
N ALA A 28 -9.72 0.16 3.04
CA ALA A 28 -9.34 1.14 4.05
C ALA A 28 -7.88 0.93 4.49
N LEU A 29 -7.20 2.02 4.88
CA LEU A 29 -5.83 1.96 5.38
C LEU A 29 -5.78 1.43 6.81
N SER A 30 -6.16 0.16 6.96
CA SER A 30 -6.09 -0.54 8.24
C SER A 30 -4.64 -0.84 8.60
N GLN A 31 -4.43 -1.33 9.81
CA GLN A 31 -3.12 -1.78 10.29
C GLN A 31 -2.48 -2.80 9.32
N ASN A 32 -3.25 -3.82 8.91
CA ASN A 32 -2.74 -4.85 8.00
C ASN A 32 -2.36 -4.29 6.64
N VAL A 33 -3.16 -3.35 6.13
CA VAL A 33 -2.85 -2.70 4.85
C VAL A 33 -1.59 -1.85 4.98
N ARG A 34 -1.48 -1.05 6.04
CA ARG A 34 -0.30 -0.21 6.27
C ARG A 34 0.97 -1.05 6.45
N GLU A 35 0.91 -2.09 7.28
CA GLU A 35 2.04 -2.99 7.49
C GLU A 35 2.47 -3.67 6.20
N GLY A 36 1.52 -4.22 5.46
CA GLY A 36 1.81 -4.92 4.23
C GLY A 36 2.37 -4.00 3.15
N LEU A 37 1.80 -2.80 3.00
CA LEU A 37 2.31 -1.82 2.05
C LEU A 37 3.72 -1.37 2.41
N GLN A 38 3.98 -1.10 3.69
CA GLN A 38 5.33 -0.71 4.13
C GLN A 38 6.34 -1.81 3.83
N GLU A 39 6.01 -3.05 4.15
CA GLU A 39 6.90 -4.17 3.88
C GLU A 39 7.14 -4.35 2.39
N ALA A 40 6.08 -4.30 1.57
CA ALA A 40 6.19 -4.46 0.13
C ALA A 40 7.01 -3.34 -0.51
N VAL A 41 6.76 -2.10 -0.13
CA VAL A 41 7.52 -0.95 -0.63
C VAL A 41 8.99 -1.07 -0.22
N THR A 42 9.25 -1.42 1.02
CA THR A 42 10.63 -1.57 1.52
C THR A 42 11.38 -2.66 0.74
N LYS A 43 10.74 -3.80 0.50
CA LYS A 43 11.34 -4.86 -0.30
C LYS A 43 11.60 -4.44 -1.73
N ALA A 44 10.66 -3.75 -2.35
CA ALA A 44 10.81 -3.27 -3.72
C ALA A 44 11.92 -2.23 -3.84
N LEU A 45 12.03 -1.32 -2.88
CA LEU A 45 13.08 -0.31 -2.87
C LEU A 45 14.47 -0.93 -2.70
N ALA A 46 14.56 -2.04 -1.98
CA ALA A 46 15.82 -2.73 -1.73
C ALA A 46 16.25 -3.66 -2.88
N ASP A 47 15.34 -3.99 -3.79
CA ASP A 47 15.64 -4.91 -4.88
C ASP A 47 16.30 -4.15 -6.04
N PRO A 48 17.57 -4.47 -6.39
CA PRO A 48 18.25 -3.76 -7.46
C PRO A 48 17.63 -3.97 -8.84
N LYS A 49 16.81 -4.98 -9.02
CA LYS A 49 16.14 -5.23 -10.30
C LYS A 49 14.89 -4.39 -10.49
N VAL A 50 14.37 -3.78 -9.42
CA VAL A 50 13.15 -2.98 -9.46
C VAL A 50 13.51 -1.53 -9.72
N GLU A 51 12.95 -0.96 -10.79
CA GLU A 51 13.19 0.44 -11.15
C GLU A 51 12.00 1.34 -10.83
N GLY A 52 10.83 0.77 -10.60
CA GLY A 52 9.63 1.51 -10.25
C GLY A 52 8.60 0.62 -9.56
N ILE A 53 7.64 1.25 -8.91
CA ILE A 53 6.62 0.56 -8.13
C ILE A 53 5.24 1.04 -8.57
N VAL A 54 4.31 0.11 -8.75
CA VAL A 54 2.90 0.42 -9.01
C VAL A 54 2.09 -0.13 -7.85
N VAL A 55 1.24 0.71 -7.29
CA VAL A 55 0.26 0.30 -6.27
C VAL A 55 -1.11 0.24 -6.92
N ARG A 56 -1.76 -0.90 -6.84
CA ARG A 56 -3.11 -1.09 -7.34
C ARG A 56 -3.98 -1.73 -6.27
N CYS A 57 -5.28 -1.58 -6.41
CA CYS A 57 -6.24 -2.18 -5.50
C CYS A 57 -7.25 -3.03 -6.28
N ASP A 58 -7.66 -4.14 -5.68
CA ASP A 58 -8.76 -4.94 -6.21
C ASP A 58 -10.10 -4.29 -5.83
N GLY A 59 -11.13 -4.59 -6.61
CA GLY A 59 -12.47 -4.09 -6.35
C GLY A 59 -12.73 -2.73 -6.97
N ARG A 60 -13.79 -2.06 -6.48
CA ARG A 60 -14.29 -0.82 -7.07
C ARG A 60 -13.66 0.44 -6.50
N THR A 61 -12.95 0.32 -5.39
CA THR A 61 -12.40 1.46 -4.66
C THR A 61 -10.91 1.31 -4.58
N PHE A 62 -10.16 2.36 -4.91
CA PHE A 62 -8.72 2.35 -4.72
C PHE A 62 -8.44 2.25 -3.22
N ILE A 63 -8.37 3.35 -2.52
CA ILE A 63 -8.25 3.34 -1.05
C ILE A 63 -9.20 4.39 -0.51
N ALA A 64 -10.09 3.97 0.41
CA ALA A 64 -11.13 4.86 0.91
C ALA A 64 -10.67 5.77 2.06
N GLY A 65 -9.43 5.62 2.52
CA GLY A 65 -8.89 6.40 3.63
C GLY A 65 -8.63 5.54 4.86
N ALA A 66 -8.47 6.19 6.02
CA ALA A 66 -8.19 5.48 7.26
C ALA A 66 -9.35 4.56 7.65
N ASP A 67 -9.01 3.46 8.34
CA ASP A 67 -10.02 2.54 8.84
C ASP A 67 -10.64 3.12 10.11
N ILE A 68 -11.91 3.50 10.04
CA ILE A 68 -12.62 4.11 11.16
C ILE A 68 -12.75 3.17 12.35
N ARG A 69 -12.66 1.87 12.15
CA ARG A 69 -12.73 0.89 13.25
C ARG A 69 -11.53 0.99 14.19
N GLU A 70 -10.45 1.64 13.74
CA GLU A 70 -9.24 1.83 14.55
C GLU A 70 -9.26 3.13 15.35
N PHE A 71 -10.27 3.97 15.15
CA PHE A 71 -10.38 5.23 15.88
C PHE A 71 -10.64 4.94 17.36
N GLY A 72 -9.91 5.64 18.22
CA GLY A 72 -10.03 5.48 19.67
C GLY A 72 -9.31 4.26 20.24
N ARG A 73 -8.63 3.49 19.41
CA ARG A 73 -7.83 2.34 19.86
C ARG A 73 -6.35 2.70 19.87
N PRO A 74 -5.53 2.04 20.71
CA PRO A 74 -4.08 2.20 20.64
C PRO A 74 -3.60 1.87 19.22
N ARG A 75 -2.78 2.77 18.67
CA ARG A 75 -2.27 2.58 17.32
C ARG A 75 -0.95 1.82 17.38
N LYS A 76 -0.82 0.84 16.49
CA LYS A 76 0.42 0.10 16.30
C LYS A 76 1.17 0.68 15.10
N PRO A 77 2.52 0.69 15.14
CA PRO A 77 3.28 1.11 13.96
C PRO A 77 3.09 0.12 12.81
N PRO A 78 3.21 0.58 11.55
CA PRO A 78 3.43 1.99 11.20
C PRO A 78 2.15 2.81 11.31
N GLY A 79 2.29 4.04 11.77
CA GLY A 79 1.20 5.00 11.72
C GLY A 79 1.01 5.51 10.30
N LEU A 80 -0.11 6.18 10.06
CA LEU A 80 -0.42 6.70 8.73
C LEU A 80 0.62 7.70 8.24
N LYS A 81 1.06 8.60 9.13
CA LYS A 81 2.08 9.61 8.76
C LYS A 81 3.43 8.96 8.45
N ASP A 82 3.83 7.94 9.20
CA ASP A 82 5.07 7.22 8.95
C ASP A 82 5.03 6.53 7.60
N PHE A 83 3.91 5.92 7.28
CA PHE A 83 3.72 5.26 6.00
C PHE A 83 3.75 6.27 4.85
N GLN A 84 3.06 7.40 4.99
CA GLN A 84 3.05 8.43 3.97
C GLN A 84 4.45 9.03 3.76
N ALA A 85 5.21 9.23 4.84
CA ALA A 85 6.58 9.72 4.74
C ALA A 85 7.49 8.74 4.00
N LEU A 86 7.32 7.44 4.22
CA LEU A 86 8.06 6.42 3.47
C LEU A 86 7.78 6.53 1.97
N MET A 87 6.52 6.70 1.59
CA MET A 87 6.14 6.81 0.18
C MET A 87 6.71 8.07 -0.45
N ASP A 88 6.60 9.21 0.25
CA ASP A 88 7.09 10.49 -0.26
C ASP A 88 8.61 10.54 -0.38
N GLY A 89 9.31 9.87 0.53
CA GLY A 89 10.76 9.85 0.55
C GLY A 89 11.39 8.75 -0.30
N ALA A 90 10.59 7.97 -1.02
CA ALA A 90 11.10 6.86 -1.81
C ALA A 90 12.00 7.33 -2.93
N LYS A 91 13.11 6.61 -3.15
CA LYS A 91 14.08 6.94 -4.20
C LYS A 91 13.71 6.40 -5.58
N LYS A 92 12.72 5.52 -5.65
CA LYS A 92 12.19 4.98 -6.91
C LYS A 92 10.81 5.54 -7.15
N PRO A 93 10.38 5.72 -8.41
CA PRO A 93 9.02 6.18 -8.69
C PRO A 93 7.98 5.22 -8.14
N ILE A 94 6.97 5.77 -7.51
CA ILE A 94 5.80 5.02 -7.04
C ILE A 94 4.58 5.61 -7.72
N VAL A 95 3.86 4.79 -8.49
CA VAL A 95 2.70 5.22 -9.25
C VAL A 95 1.47 4.51 -8.69
N ALA A 96 0.43 5.28 -8.41
CA ALA A 96 -0.84 4.73 -7.98
C ALA A 96 -1.74 4.53 -9.19
N ALA A 97 -2.20 3.30 -9.40
CA ALA A 97 -3.18 2.99 -10.45
C ALA A 97 -4.58 3.26 -9.90
N VAL A 98 -4.93 4.53 -9.81
CA VAL A 98 -6.17 4.97 -9.16
C VAL A 98 -7.38 4.65 -10.03
N HIS A 99 -8.40 4.06 -9.42
CA HIS A 99 -9.67 3.80 -10.09
C HIS A 99 -10.80 3.92 -9.07
N GLY A 100 -12.01 4.26 -9.53
CA GLY A 100 -13.14 4.42 -8.62
C GLY A 100 -12.87 5.52 -7.59
N THR A 101 -13.06 5.20 -6.33
CA THR A 101 -12.97 6.18 -5.23
C THR A 101 -11.61 6.12 -4.54
N ALA A 102 -11.00 7.28 -4.34
CA ALA A 102 -9.80 7.44 -3.51
C ALA A 102 -10.02 8.62 -2.60
N LEU A 103 -9.99 8.41 -1.29
CA LEU A 103 -10.36 9.41 -0.30
C LEU A 103 -9.33 9.48 0.82
N GLY A 104 -9.23 10.64 1.47
CA GLY A 104 -8.38 10.84 2.63
C GLY A 104 -6.96 10.38 2.39
N GLY A 105 -6.46 9.49 3.23
CA GLY A 105 -5.11 8.93 3.09
C GLY A 105 -4.88 8.12 1.82
N GLY A 106 -5.94 7.72 1.12
CA GLY A 106 -5.83 7.04 -0.16
C GLY A 106 -5.54 7.97 -1.33
N LEU A 107 -5.72 9.24 -1.09
CA LEU A 107 -5.46 10.24 -2.10
C LEU A 107 -4.01 10.71 -2.02
#